data_f3bd94019efd5d40d74adddf754fa5e9
#
_entry.id   f3bd94019efd5d40d74adddf754fa5e9
#
_cell.length_a   1.000
_cell.length_b   1.000
_cell.length_c   1.000
_cell.angle_alpha   90.00
_cell.angle_beta   90.00
_cell.angle_gamma   90.00
#
_symmetry.space_group_name_H-M   'P 1'
#
loop_
_entity.id
_entity.type
_entity.pdbx_description
1 polymer ?
#
loop_
_entity_poly.entity_id
_entity_poly.type
_entity_poly.pdbx_seq_one_letter_code
_entity_poly.pdbx_strand_id
1 'polypeptide(L)'
;MKVVTLQVTKLEEVKRRAQDAFKGKKQGARISFATPELLFRLMTTKRWELIRALAGAGPLTIREVARRVDRDVKAVHGDVHTLLNAGVLQKTGDGLIVFPFDAIHVDAIHVDVLLHAA
;
A
#
# COMPACT_ATOMS: atom_id res chain seq x y z
N MET A 1 6.03 -4.02 -15.13
CA MET A 1 6.13 -3.54 -13.74
C MET A 1 4.78 -3.72 -13.04
N LYS A 2 4.78 -4.35 -11.87
CA LYS A 2 3.57 -4.50 -11.05
C LYS A 2 3.46 -3.30 -10.11
N VAL A 3 2.37 -2.57 -10.23
CA VAL A 3 2.13 -1.36 -9.43
C VAL A 3 0.85 -1.52 -8.63
N VAL A 4 0.89 -1.14 -7.36
CA VAL A 4 -0.32 -0.98 -6.56
C VAL A 4 -0.63 0.51 -6.44
N THR A 5 -1.89 0.88 -6.65
CA THR A 5 -2.34 2.27 -6.51
C THR A 5 -3.09 2.43 -5.19
N LEU A 6 -2.61 3.33 -4.36
CA LEU A 6 -3.31 3.78 -3.16
C LEU A 6 -4.06 5.05 -3.52
N GLN A 7 -5.37 5.06 -3.36
CA GLN A 7 -6.18 6.15 -3.87
C GLN A 7 -7.30 6.54 -2.91
N VAL A 8 -7.73 7.78 -3.01
CA VAL A 8 -8.96 8.25 -2.37
C VAL A 8 -10.05 8.26 -3.43
N THR A 9 -11.12 7.53 -3.20
CA THR A 9 -12.11 7.28 -4.24
C THR A 9 -13.51 7.53 -3.72
N LYS A 10 -14.31 8.27 -4.49
CA LYS A 10 -15.73 8.45 -4.20
C LYS A 10 -16.51 7.16 -4.45
N LEU A 11 -17.62 6.99 -3.78
CA LEU A 11 -18.44 5.78 -3.87
C LEU A 11 -18.86 5.47 -5.31
N GLU A 12 -19.20 6.47 -6.11
CA GLU A 12 -19.60 6.31 -7.50
C GLU A 12 -18.49 5.68 -8.34
N GLU A 13 -17.24 6.09 -8.10
CA GLU A 13 -16.09 5.52 -8.81
C GLU A 13 -15.85 4.07 -8.42
N VAL A 14 -16.04 3.73 -7.14
CA VAL A 14 -15.94 2.35 -6.67
C VAL A 14 -16.97 1.48 -7.36
N LYS A 15 -18.22 1.94 -7.43
CA LYS A 15 -19.30 1.23 -8.10
C LYS A 15 -19.00 1.03 -9.59
N ARG A 16 -18.51 2.05 -10.27
CA ARG A 16 -18.17 1.97 -11.70
C ARG A 16 -17.06 0.94 -11.93
N ARG A 17 -16.03 0.92 -11.09
CA ARG A 17 -14.95 -0.07 -11.20
C ARG A 17 -15.43 -1.49 -10.98
N ALA A 18 -16.34 -1.68 -10.02
CA ALA A 18 -16.94 -2.98 -9.79
C ALA A 18 -17.72 -3.46 -11.01
N GLN A 19 -18.46 -2.56 -11.68
CA GLN A 19 -19.18 -2.87 -12.92
C GLN A 19 -18.21 -3.22 -14.05
N ASP A 20 -17.12 -2.47 -14.19
CA ASP A 20 -16.09 -2.73 -15.21
C ASP A 20 -15.42 -4.08 -14.97
N ALA A 21 -15.09 -4.41 -13.73
CA ALA A 21 -14.53 -5.72 -13.40
C ALA A 21 -15.50 -6.84 -13.71
N PHE A 22 -16.80 -6.65 -13.41
CA PHE A 22 -17.83 -7.61 -13.72
C PHE A 22 -17.96 -7.85 -15.24
N LYS A 23 -17.73 -6.81 -16.03
CA LYS A 23 -17.75 -6.90 -17.50
C LYS A 23 -16.46 -7.48 -18.07
N GLY A 24 -15.51 -7.92 -17.24
CA GLY A 24 -14.28 -8.53 -17.69
C GLY A 24 -13.16 -7.55 -18.06
N LYS A 25 -13.32 -6.27 -17.78
CA LYS A 25 -12.26 -5.29 -18.00
C LYS A 25 -11.11 -5.50 -17.00
N LYS A 26 -9.89 -5.47 -17.49
CA LYS A 26 -8.70 -5.56 -16.63
C LYS A 26 -8.58 -4.32 -15.76
N GLN A 27 -8.33 -4.54 -14.48
CA GLN A 27 -8.05 -3.46 -13.54
C GLN A 27 -6.73 -3.76 -12.83
N GLY A 28 -5.89 -2.73 -12.64
CA GLY A 28 -4.68 -2.85 -11.84
C GLY A 28 -5.00 -3.04 -10.36
N ALA A 29 -4.00 -3.43 -9.58
CA ALA A 29 -4.15 -3.54 -8.14
C ALA A 29 -4.40 -2.16 -7.54
N ARG A 30 -5.48 -2.01 -6.78
CA ARG A 30 -5.89 -0.75 -6.18
C ARG A 30 -6.36 -0.97 -4.75
N ILE A 31 -5.99 -0.04 -3.88
CA ILE A 31 -6.47 0.02 -2.51
C ILE A 31 -7.09 1.40 -2.34
N SER A 32 -8.39 1.43 -2.01
CA SER A 32 -9.15 2.67 -1.93
C SER A 32 -9.38 3.08 -0.48
N PHE A 33 -9.27 4.37 -0.22
CA PHE A 33 -9.53 4.97 1.07
C PHE A 33 -10.65 6.00 0.93
N ALA A 34 -11.46 6.13 1.95
CA ALA A 34 -12.56 7.10 1.95
C ALA A 34 -12.05 8.54 2.02
N THR A 35 -10.91 8.77 2.68
CA THR A 35 -10.31 10.10 2.85
C THR A 35 -8.79 10.01 2.74
N PRO A 36 -8.10 11.13 2.40
CA PRO A 36 -6.64 11.17 2.41
C PRO A 36 -6.05 10.88 3.79
N GLU A 37 -6.72 11.32 4.85
CA GLU A 37 -6.26 11.12 6.22
C GLU A 37 -6.14 9.63 6.57
N LEU A 38 -7.07 8.82 6.10
CA LEU A 38 -7.03 7.37 6.32
C LEU A 38 -5.82 6.74 5.61
N LEU A 39 -5.53 7.20 4.40
CA LEU A 39 -4.33 6.75 3.66
C LEU A 39 -3.06 7.13 4.42
N PHE A 40 -2.95 8.37 4.86
CA PHE A 40 -1.77 8.84 5.58
C PHE A 40 -1.62 8.16 6.93
N ARG A 41 -2.72 7.83 7.59
CA ARG A 41 -2.69 7.08 8.85
C ARG A 41 -2.13 5.67 8.65
N LEU A 42 -2.44 5.03 7.54
CA LEU A 42 -1.88 3.72 7.20
C LEU A 42 -0.40 3.83 6.88
N MET A 43 -0.02 4.79 6.04
CA MET A 43 1.32 4.88 5.46
C MET A 43 2.23 5.81 6.28
N THR A 44 2.59 5.34 7.48
CA THR A 44 3.54 6.06 8.34
C THR A 44 4.97 5.95 7.78
N THR A 45 5.85 6.82 8.24
CA THR A 45 7.27 6.78 7.85
C THR A 45 7.88 5.41 8.08
N LYS A 46 7.63 4.80 9.25
CA LYS A 46 8.18 3.48 9.58
C LYS A 46 7.62 2.38 8.68
N ARG A 47 6.37 2.48 8.26
CA ARG A 47 5.78 1.51 7.33
C ARG A 47 6.32 1.70 5.92
N TRP A 48 6.59 2.93 5.48
CA TRP A 48 7.30 3.18 4.22
C TRP A 48 8.70 2.56 4.24
N GLU A 49 9.45 2.73 5.32
CA GLU A 49 10.78 2.13 5.47
C GLU A 49 10.71 0.61 5.38
N LEU A 50 9.70 0.03 6.01
CA LEU A 50 9.47 -1.41 6.00
C LEU A 50 9.20 -1.92 4.58
N ILE A 51 8.35 -1.24 3.83
CA ILE A 51 8.05 -1.58 2.44
C ILE A 51 9.31 -1.47 1.58
N ARG A 52 10.13 -0.43 1.76
CA ARG A 52 11.39 -0.30 1.02
C ARG A 52 12.32 -1.47 1.28
N ALA A 53 12.38 -1.95 2.51
CA ALA A 53 13.20 -3.11 2.86
C ALA A 53 12.70 -4.39 2.21
N LEU A 54 11.39 -4.50 2.01
CA LEU A 54 10.76 -5.67 1.41
C LEU A 54 10.74 -5.64 -0.12
N ALA A 55 10.84 -4.47 -0.73
CA ALA A 55 10.76 -4.32 -2.17
C ALA A 55 11.90 -5.08 -2.85
N GLY A 56 11.56 -6.00 -3.74
CA GLY A 56 12.52 -6.81 -4.47
C GLY A 56 13.24 -7.88 -3.65
N ALA A 57 12.93 -8.01 -2.36
CA ALA A 57 13.64 -8.95 -1.48
C ALA A 57 13.08 -10.38 -1.54
N GLY A 58 11.89 -10.57 -2.13
CA GLY A 58 11.20 -11.84 -2.07
C GLY A 58 10.59 -12.12 -0.69
N PRO A 59 10.03 -13.30 -0.48
CA PRO A 59 9.40 -13.64 0.80
C PRO A 59 10.40 -13.69 1.95
N LEU A 60 10.05 -13.07 3.07
CA LEU A 60 10.89 -12.99 4.27
C LEU A 60 10.10 -13.34 5.53
N THR A 61 10.80 -13.81 6.55
CA THR A 61 10.21 -13.93 7.90
C THR A 61 10.11 -12.55 8.53
N ILE A 62 9.21 -12.40 9.51
CA ILE A 62 9.09 -11.14 10.27
C ILE A 62 10.41 -10.80 10.98
N ARG A 63 11.12 -11.82 11.49
CA ARG A 63 12.42 -11.61 12.14
C ARG A 63 13.45 -11.03 11.18
N GLU A 64 13.49 -11.53 9.94
CA GLU A 64 14.41 -11.00 8.93
C GLU A 64 14.03 -9.58 8.53
N VAL A 65 12.73 -9.28 8.41
CA VAL A 65 12.27 -7.92 8.17
C VAL A 65 12.73 -6.99 9.30
N ALA A 66 12.52 -7.41 10.54
CA ALA A 66 12.92 -6.62 11.72
C ALA A 66 14.43 -6.35 11.72
N ARG A 67 15.23 -7.36 11.37
CA ARG A 67 16.69 -7.22 11.28
C ARG A 67 17.07 -6.18 10.23
N ARG A 68 16.44 -6.21 9.06
CA ARG A 68 16.75 -5.29 7.95
C ARG A 68 16.40 -3.85 8.25
N VAL A 69 15.36 -3.60 9.03
CA VAL A 69 14.96 -2.24 9.42
C VAL A 69 15.51 -1.83 10.79
N ASP A 70 16.26 -2.71 11.45
CA ASP A 70 16.86 -2.49 12.76
C ASP A 70 15.83 -2.06 13.80
N ARG A 71 14.77 -2.86 13.93
CA ARG A 71 13.67 -2.58 14.86
C ARG A 71 13.30 -3.83 15.63
N ASP A 72 12.63 -3.62 16.75
CA ASP A 72 12.10 -4.70 17.56
C ASP A 72 11.08 -5.54 16.79
N VAL A 73 11.17 -6.86 16.91
CA VAL A 73 10.30 -7.82 16.21
C VAL A 73 8.83 -7.55 16.52
N LYS A 74 8.52 -7.24 17.78
CA LYS A 74 7.13 -7.00 18.20
C LYS A 74 6.52 -5.78 17.51
N ALA A 75 7.29 -4.70 17.40
CA ALA A 75 6.85 -3.49 16.71
C ALA A 75 6.67 -3.73 15.21
N VAL A 76 7.61 -4.44 14.59
CA VAL A 76 7.53 -4.81 13.17
C VAL A 76 6.35 -5.74 12.92
N HIS A 77 6.08 -6.68 13.81
CA HIS A 77 4.94 -7.58 13.72
C HIS A 77 3.63 -6.78 13.62
N GLY A 78 3.45 -5.75 14.46
CA GLY A 78 2.27 -4.90 14.41
C GLY A 78 2.12 -4.17 13.07
N ASP A 79 3.20 -3.56 12.59
CA ASP A 79 3.20 -2.86 11.30
C ASP A 79 2.94 -3.81 10.12
N VAL A 80 3.55 -4.98 10.13
CA VAL A 80 3.34 -5.99 9.09
C VAL A 80 1.87 -6.42 9.05
N HIS A 81 1.27 -6.70 10.20
CA HIS A 81 -0.13 -7.10 10.24
C HIS A 81 -1.07 -6.00 9.75
N THR A 82 -0.80 -4.75 10.09
CA THR A 82 -1.56 -3.62 9.58
C THR A 82 -1.49 -3.55 8.05
N LEU A 83 -0.30 -3.72 7.49
CA LEU A 83 -0.11 -3.69 6.04
C LEU A 83 -0.69 -4.91 5.34
N LEU A 84 -0.65 -6.09 5.97
CA LEU A 84 -1.32 -7.28 5.45
C LEU A 84 -2.83 -7.08 5.39
N ASN A 85 -3.41 -6.55 6.45
CA ASN A 85 -4.85 -6.32 6.52
C ASN A 85 -5.32 -5.29 5.48
N ALA A 86 -4.47 -4.33 5.15
CA ALA A 86 -4.77 -3.33 4.13
C ALA A 86 -4.55 -3.83 2.70
N GLY A 87 -3.89 -4.98 2.52
CA GLY A 87 -3.60 -5.52 1.19
C GLY A 87 -2.32 -5.02 0.56
N VAL A 88 -1.50 -4.24 1.27
CA VAL A 88 -0.21 -3.75 0.76
C VAL A 88 0.83 -4.86 0.76
N LEU A 89 0.83 -5.69 1.78
CA LEU A 89 1.67 -6.89 1.87
C LEU A 89 0.83 -8.14 1.69
N GLN A 90 1.48 -9.22 1.32
CA GLN A 90 0.86 -10.53 1.20
C GLN A 90 1.63 -11.57 2.02
N LYS A 91 0.92 -12.59 2.44
CA LYS A 91 1.50 -13.73 3.15
C LYS A 91 1.55 -14.90 2.18
N THR A 92 2.71 -15.55 2.10
CA THR A 92 2.87 -16.74 1.26
C THR A 92 2.24 -17.97 1.92
N GLY A 93 2.10 -19.07 1.17
CA GLY A 93 1.54 -20.30 1.69
C GLY A 93 2.33 -20.88 2.87
N ASP A 94 3.63 -20.63 2.96
CA ASP A 94 4.51 -21.04 4.06
C ASP A 94 4.68 -19.98 5.15
N GLY A 95 3.84 -18.95 5.12
CA GLY A 95 3.78 -17.97 6.20
C GLY A 95 4.80 -16.85 6.14
N LEU A 96 5.50 -16.72 5.02
CA LEU A 96 6.45 -15.62 4.81
C LEU A 96 5.73 -14.36 4.33
N ILE A 97 6.40 -13.23 4.49
CA ILE A 97 5.84 -11.92 4.13
C ILE A 97 6.52 -11.42 2.86
N VAL A 98 5.73 -10.90 1.94
CA VAL A 98 6.24 -10.36 0.69
C VAL A 98 5.51 -9.08 0.30
N PHE A 99 6.26 -8.14 -0.29
CA PHE A 99 5.69 -7.01 -1.03
C PHE A 99 5.72 -7.40 -2.50
N PRO A 100 4.56 -7.77 -3.11
CA PRO A 100 4.56 -8.38 -4.43
C PRO A 100 4.57 -7.38 -5.58
N PHE A 101 4.78 -6.10 -5.29
CA PHE A 101 4.75 -5.04 -6.29
C PHE A 101 6.13 -4.44 -6.49
N ASP A 102 6.32 -3.77 -7.62
CA ASP A 102 7.55 -3.05 -7.93
C ASP A 102 7.48 -1.58 -7.52
N ALA A 103 6.26 -1.04 -7.44
CA ALA A 103 6.06 0.36 -7.11
C ALA A 103 4.71 0.58 -6.46
N ILE A 104 4.61 1.70 -5.73
CA ILE A 104 3.36 2.21 -5.20
C ILE A 104 3.08 3.55 -5.90
N HIS A 105 1.91 3.66 -6.50
CA HIS A 105 1.40 4.92 -7.01
C HIS A 105 0.40 5.47 -6.00
N VAL A 106 0.60 6.72 -5.57
CA VAL A 106 -0.31 7.37 -4.61
C VAL A 106 -1.12 8.42 -5.36
N ASP A 107 -2.42 8.23 -5.39
CA ASP A 107 -3.38 9.12 -6.04
C ASP A 107 -4.40 9.58 -4.98
N ALA A 108 -3.93 10.40 -4.05
CA ALA A 108 -4.70 10.78 -2.87
C ALA A 108 -5.10 12.24 -2.87
N ILE A 109 -4.25 13.12 -3.36
CA ILE A 109 -4.43 14.57 -3.29
C ILE A 109 -4.01 15.20 -4.61
N HIS A 110 -4.90 16.02 -5.14
CA HIS A 110 -4.56 16.95 -6.21
C HIS A 110 -4.47 18.35 -5.60
N VAL A 111 -3.30 18.97 -5.64
CA VAL A 111 -3.08 20.28 -5.06
C VAL A 111 -2.54 21.23 -6.14
N ASP A 112 -3.34 22.24 -6.47
CA ASP A 112 -2.89 23.34 -7.32
C ASP A 112 -2.58 24.54 -6.43
N VAL A 113 -1.35 25.03 -6.50
CA VAL A 113 -0.97 26.25 -5.82
C VAL A 113 -0.90 27.35 -6.86
N LEU A 114 -1.88 28.24 -6.84
CA LEU A 114 -1.95 29.35 -7.77
C LEU A 114 -1.17 30.54 -7.20
N LEU A 115 -0.10 30.90 -7.89
CA LEU A 115 0.75 32.02 -7.48
C LEU A 115 0.41 33.21 -8.36
N HIS A 116 -0.32 34.15 -7.78
CA HIS A 116 -0.71 35.38 -8.48
C HIS A 116 0.21 36.52 -8.07
N ALA A 117 0.67 37.28 -9.05
CA ALA A 117 1.11 38.65 -8.79
C ALA A 117 -0.17 39.44 -8.55
N ALA A 118 -0.48 39.72 -7.33
CA ALA A 118 -1.71 40.42 -6.96
C ALA A 118 -1.65 41.89 -7.43
#